data_55eccc0fdfe437cc0d75b05d1944b6e3
#
_entry.id   55eccc0fdfe437cc0d75b05d1944b6e3
#
_cell.length_a   1.000
_cell.length_b   1.000
_cell.length_c   1.000
_cell.angle_alpha   90.00
_cell.angle_beta   90.00
_cell.angle_gamma   90.00
#
_symmetry.space_group_name_H-M   'P 1'
#
loop_
_entity.id
_entity.type
_entity.pdbx_description
1 polymer ?
#
loop_
_entity_poly.entity_id
_entity_poly.type
_entity_poly.pdbx_seq_one_letter_code
_entity_poly.pdbx_strand_id
1 'polypeptide(L)'
;AKKIVIEIGNEKKIINIPIVSIENKTYLDKTMLEGSIATASKIKSGNPYCLFFVVCETYEVSKETDPVYSDIDEIYCLRKSTDSKRSAPINSDLILELFNKVKNHLNSTWSDVEGKIESGKIIG
;
A
#
# COMPACT_ATOMS: atom_id res chain seq x y z
N ALA A 1 -6.51 -10.72 2.16
CA ALA A 1 -5.32 -11.57 2.36
C ALA A 1 -5.44 -12.87 1.58
N LYS A 2 -4.34 -13.37 1.05
CA LYS A 2 -4.28 -14.72 0.48
C LYS A 2 -3.95 -15.72 1.56
N LYS A 3 -4.60 -16.87 1.51
CA LYS A 3 -4.33 -17.99 2.42
C LYS A 3 -3.39 -18.98 1.76
N ILE A 4 -2.32 -19.33 2.47
CA ILE A 4 -1.43 -20.42 2.09
C ILE A 4 -1.64 -21.55 3.08
N VAL A 5 -1.94 -22.74 2.57
CA VAL A 5 -2.07 -23.95 3.39
C VAL A 5 -0.77 -24.72 3.28
N ILE A 6 -0.11 -24.94 4.42
CA ILE A 6 1.11 -25.74 4.50
C ILE A 6 0.77 -27.02 5.25
N GLU A 7 1.04 -28.17 4.64
CA GLU A 7 0.92 -29.49 5.27
C GLU A 7 2.30 -29.96 5.71
N ILE A 8 2.47 -30.17 7.01
CA ILE A 8 3.68 -30.79 7.59
C ILE A 8 3.23 -32.02 8.37
N GLY A 9 3.48 -33.21 7.82
CA GLY A 9 2.98 -34.47 8.40
C GLY A 9 1.45 -34.49 8.39
N ASN A 10 0.81 -34.64 9.55
CA ASN A 10 -0.64 -34.63 9.71
C ASN A 10 -1.20 -33.26 10.12
N GLU A 11 -0.35 -32.24 10.23
CA GLU A 11 -0.77 -30.89 10.61
C GLU A 11 -0.93 -29.99 9.40
N LYS A 12 -2.04 -29.24 9.38
CA LYS A 12 -2.29 -28.16 8.41
C LYS A 12 -2.14 -26.82 9.09
N LYS A 13 -1.25 -25.99 8.56
CA LYS A 13 -1.13 -24.58 8.98
C LYS A 13 -1.64 -23.67 7.88
N ILE A 14 -2.46 -22.70 8.27
CA ILE A 14 -2.96 -21.66 7.37
C ILE A 14 -2.16 -20.40 7.65
N ILE A 15 -1.49 -19.88 6.62
CA ILE A 15 -0.79 -18.59 6.68
C ILE A 15 -1.58 -17.58 5.86
N ASN A 16 -1.93 -16.46 6.49
CA ASN A 16 -2.54 -15.33 5.81
C ASN A 16 -1.45 -14.35 5.38
N ILE A 17 -1.36 -14.08 4.08
CA ILE A 17 -0.39 -13.12 3.53
C ILE A 17 -1.16 -11.84 3.15
N PRO A 18 -0.79 -10.69 3.70
CA PRO A 18 -1.40 -9.42 3.31
C PRO A 18 -1.09 -9.09 1.85
N ILE A 19 -2.11 -8.68 1.10
CA ILE A 19 -2.01 -8.32 -0.31
C ILE A 19 -2.10 -6.81 -0.48
N VAL A 20 -2.98 -6.20 0.30
CA VAL A 20 -3.18 -4.75 0.35
C VAL A 20 -3.32 -4.37 1.80
N SER A 21 -2.59 -3.33 2.20
CA SER A 21 -2.70 -2.73 3.51
C SER A 21 -3.02 -1.25 3.35
N ILE A 22 -4.00 -0.76 4.09
CA ILE A 22 -4.44 0.63 4.05
C ILE A 22 -4.43 1.17 5.47
N GLU A 23 -3.67 2.24 5.70
CA GLU A 23 -3.73 3.01 6.93
C GLU A 23 -4.58 4.26 6.73
N ASN A 24 -5.59 4.45 7.56
CA ASN A 24 -6.43 5.63 7.56
C ASN A 24 -6.03 6.58 8.69
N LYS A 25 -5.78 7.83 8.34
CA LYS A 25 -5.42 8.89 9.29
C LYS A 25 -6.30 10.12 9.03
N THR A 26 -6.72 10.82 10.08
CA THR A 26 -7.40 12.10 9.92
C THR A 26 -6.44 13.14 9.35
N TYR A 27 -5.22 13.17 9.86
CA TYR A 27 -4.12 13.97 9.32
C TYR A 27 -2.85 13.13 9.33
N LEU A 28 -1.88 13.52 8.51
CA LEU A 28 -0.58 12.88 8.46
C LEU A 28 0.49 13.92 8.74
N ASP A 29 1.17 13.80 9.89
CA ASP A 29 2.33 14.59 10.23
C ASP A 29 3.63 13.80 10.01
N LYS A 30 4.77 14.42 10.28
CA LYS A 30 6.09 13.79 10.07
C LYS A 30 6.25 12.51 10.90
N THR A 31 5.87 12.52 12.16
CA THR A 31 6.00 11.36 13.06
C THR A 31 5.11 10.20 12.57
N MET A 32 3.89 10.50 12.18
CA MET A 32 2.97 9.51 11.62
C MET A 32 3.49 8.96 10.30
N LEU A 33 4.04 9.82 9.44
CA LEU A 33 4.62 9.39 8.17
C LEU A 33 5.81 8.45 8.39
N GLU A 34 6.70 8.76 9.30
CA GLU A 34 7.83 7.90 9.64
C GLU A 34 7.36 6.53 10.16
N GLY A 35 6.31 6.50 10.97
CA GLY A 35 5.69 5.28 11.45
C GLY A 35 5.09 4.44 10.31
N SER A 36 4.39 5.08 9.37
CA SER A 36 3.82 4.42 8.19
C SER A 36 4.90 3.88 7.27
N ILE A 37 6.00 4.62 7.07
CA ILE A 37 7.14 4.15 6.27
C ILE A 37 7.75 2.89 6.88
N ALA A 38 7.95 2.87 8.20
CA ALA A 38 8.47 1.69 8.90
C ALA A 38 7.55 0.49 8.78
N THR A 39 6.24 0.69 8.90
CA THR A 39 5.23 -0.36 8.74
C THR A 39 5.22 -0.91 7.31
N ALA A 40 5.26 -0.05 6.30
CA ALA A 40 5.30 -0.45 4.89
C ALA A 40 6.55 -1.30 4.59
N SER A 41 7.71 -0.88 5.06
CA SER A 41 8.95 -1.61 4.90
C SER A 41 8.88 -3.02 5.52
N LYS A 42 8.32 -3.11 6.73
CA LYS A 42 8.14 -4.38 7.43
C LYS A 42 7.19 -5.33 6.70
N ILE A 43 6.06 -4.82 6.22
CA ILE A 43 5.08 -5.64 5.49
C ILE A 43 5.67 -6.12 4.18
N LYS A 44 6.33 -5.25 3.42
CA LYS A 44 6.91 -5.61 2.12
C LYS A 44 8.13 -6.52 2.22
N SER A 45 8.82 -6.55 3.35
CA SER A 45 9.87 -7.54 3.59
C SER A 45 9.30 -8.95 3.69
N GLY A 46 8.07 -9.11 4.18
CA GLY A 46 7.36 -10.39 4.21
C GLY A 46 6.68 -10.75 2.91
N ASN A 47 6.15 -9.75 2.18
CA ASN A 47 5.53 -9.91 0.88
C ASN A 47 5.78 -8.68 -0.01
N PRO A 48 6.76 -8.73 -0.93
CA PRO A 48 7.08 -7.59 -1.80
C PRO A 48 5.92 -7.15 -2.71
N TYR A 49 4.95 -8.02 -2.96
CA TYR A 49 3.80 -7.75 -3.82
C TYR A 49 2.64 -7.09 -3.07
N CYS A 50 2.73 -6.94 -1.75
CA CYS A 50 1.72 -6.23 -0.99
C CYS A 50 1.74 -4.74 -1.36
N LEU A 51 0.58 -4.18 -1.69
CA LEU A 51 0.42 -2.73 -1.81
C LEU A 51 0.17 -2.12 -0.44
N PHE A 52 0.83 -1.02 -0.17
CA PHE A 52 0.66 -0.27 1.07
C PHE A 52 0.26 1.17 0.75
N PHE A 53 -0.93 1.54 1.19
CA PHE A 53 -1.48 2.87 0.99
C PHE A 53 -1.71 3.58 2.33
N VAL A 54 -1.50 4.88 2.35
CA VAL A 54 -1.91 5.75 3.45
C VAL A 54 -3.00 6.68 2.92
N VAL A 55 -4.09 6.77 3.65
CA VAL A 55 -5.20 7.67 3.33
C VAL A 55 -5.34 8.67 4.47
N CYS A 56 -5.27 9.95 4.17
CA CYS A 56 -5.45 11.02 5.14
C CYS A 56 -6.39 12.09 4.58
N GLU A 57 -7.01 12.85 5.48
CA GLU A 57 -7.81 13.99 5.05
C GLU A 57 -6.91 15.19 4.69
N THR A 58 -5.91 15.47 5.53
CA THR A 58 -4.93 16.54 5.32
C THR A 58 -3.50 16.03 5.46
N TYR A 59 -2.60 16.61 4.68
CA TYR A 59 -1.19 16.27 4.66
C TYR A 59 -0.39 17.40 5.32
N GLU A 60 0.02 17.17 6.57
CA GLU A 60 0.66 18.19 7.42
C GLU A 60 2.16 17.93 7.60
N VAL A 61 2.78 17.34 6.60
CA VAL A 61 4.21 17.06 6.55
C VAL A 61 4.94 18.24 5.90
N SER A 62 6.12 18.59 6.43
CA SER A 62 6.96 19.63 5.85
C SER A 62 7.31 19.34 4.39
N LYS A 63 7.35 20.37 3.54
CA LYS A 63 7.71 20.26 2.11
C LYS A 63 9.14 19.73 1.89
N GLU A 64 9.98 19.76 2.90
CA GLU A 64 11.36 19.26 2.83
C GLU A 64 11.43 17.74 2.94
N THR A 65 10.36 17.09 3.39
CA THR A 65 10.27 15.65 3.51
C THR A 65 9.55 15.08 2.29
N ASP A 66 10.21 14.23 1.54
CA ASP A 66 9.62 13.57 0.37
C ASP A 66 9.56 12.06 0.59
N PRO A 67 8.35 11.48 0.74
CA PRO A 67 8.18 10.05 0.95
C PRO A 67 8.28 9.20 -0.32
N VAL A 68 8.59 9.80 -1.47
CA VAL A 68 8.62 9.10 -2.77
C VAL A 68 9.57 7.90 -2.79
N TYR A 69 10.63 7.94 -2.00
CA TYR A 69 11.61 6.85 -1.88
C TYR A 69 11.25 5.79 -0.83
N SER A 70 10.12 5.93 -0.18
CA SER A 70 9.65 4.94 0.80
C SER A 70 8.98 3.75 0.12
N ASP A 71 8.70 2.71 0.91
CA ASP A 71 7.95 1.54 0.46
C ASP A 71 6.42 1.78 0.41
N ILE A 72 5.96 2.98 0.75
CA ILE A 72 4.56 3.35 0.59
C ILE A 72 4.27 3.50 -0.90
N ASP A 73 3.24 2.80 -1.40
CA ASP A 73 2.89 2.86 -2.82
C ASP A 73 2.18 4.16 -3.20
N GLU A 74 1.33 4.68 -2.32
CA GLU A 74 0.71 5.99 -2.49
C GLU A 74 0.19 6.54 -1.16
N ILE A 75 0.18 7.86 -1.06
CA ILE A 75 -0.46 8.60 0.01
C ILE A 75 -1.57 9.43 -0.62
N TYR A 76 -2.81 9.12 -0.25
CA TYR A 76 -3.98 9.86 -0.73
C TYR A 76 -4.36 10.92 0.29
N CYS A 77 -4.22 12.19 -0.10
CA CYS A 77 -4.68 13.32 0.69
C CYS A 77 -6.05 13.76 0.16
N LEU A 78 -7.12 13.33 0.82
CA LEU A 78 -8.48 13.44 0.31
C LEU A 78 -8.98 14.88 0.18
N ARG A 79 -8.51 15.78 1.01
CA ARG A 79 -8.87 17.22 0.94
C ARG A 79 -7.91 18.05 0.10
N LYS A 80 -6.84 17.44 -0.43
CA LYS A 80 -5.77 18.13 -1.18
C LYS A 80 -5.29 19.39 -0.47
N SER A 81 -5.10 19.30 0.83
CA SER A 81 -4.83 20.45 1.69
C SER A 81 -3.89 20.10 2.83
N THR A 82 -3.13 21.10 3.27
CA THR A 82 -2.32 21.05 4.48
C THR A 82 -3.03 21.73 5.67
N ASP A 83 -4.26 22.22 5.46
CA ASP A 83 -5.01 22.97 6.46
C ASP A 83 -5.53 22.06 7.57
N SER A 84 -4.99 22.24 8.77
CA SER A 84 -5.37 21.48 9.97
C SER A 84 -6.85 21.65 10.36
N LYS A 85 -7.51 22.69 9.89
CA LYS A 85 -8.95 22.93 10.12
C LYS A 85 -9.82 22.05 9.23
N ARG A 86 -9.24 21.41 8.21
CA ARG A 86 -9.94 20.50 7.30
C ARG A 86 -11.17 21.13 6.64
N SER A 87 -11.06 22.39 6.23
CA SER A 87 -12.14 23.16 5.63
C SER A 87 -12.38 22.85 4.14
N ALA A 88 -11.36 22.33 3.45
CA ALA A 88 -11.50 21.93 2.05
C ALA A 88 -12.36 20.66 1.90
N PRO A 89 -13.11 20.50 0.81
CA PRO A 89 -13.96 19.33 0.60
C PRO A 89 -13.14 18.07 0.33
N ILE A 90 -13.73 16.92 0.63
CA ILE A 90 -13.16 15.61 0.29
C ILE A 90 -13.34 15.35 -1.21
N ASN A 91 -12.27 14.89 -1.87
CA ASN A 91 -12.28 14.54 -3.28
C ASN A 91 -12.62 13.06 -3.47
N SER A 92 -13.84 12.77 -3.88
CA SER A 92 -14.30 11.40 -4.12
C SER A 92 -13.54 10.70 -5.25
N ASP A 93 -12.99 11.46 -6.21
CA ASP A 93 -12.19 10.90 -7.30
C ASP A 93 -10.95 10.14 -6.82
N LEU A 94 -10.32 10.62 -5.74
CA LEU A 94 -9.18 9.93 -5.14
C LEU A 94 -9.58 8.61 -4.50
N ILE A 95 -10.76 8.55 -3.90
CA ILE A 95 -11.30 7.31 -3.32
C ILE A 95 -11.57 6.29 -4.43
N LEU A 96 -12.13 6.73 -5.55
CA LEU A 96 -12.37 5.89 -6.72
C LEU A 96 -11.06 5.37 -7.32
N GLU A 97 -10.04 6.22 -7.41
CA GLU A 97 -8.72 5.82 -7.88
C GLU A 97 -8.10 4.75 -6.99
N LEU A 98 -8.17 4.92 -5.67
CA LEU A 98 -7.70 3.93 -4.70
C LEU A 98 -8.45 2.60 -4.87
N PHE A 99 -9.78 2.65 -4.98
CA PHE A 99 -10.61 1.47 -5.20
C PHE A 99 -10.18 0.69 -6.46
N ASN A 100 -9.98 1.41 -7.56
CA ASN A 100 -9.58 0.79 -8.82
C ASN A 100 -8.17 0.18 -8.74
N LYS A 101 -7.24 0.82 -8.07
CA LYS A 101 -5.89 0.26 -7.85
C LYS A 101 -5.93 -1.02 -7.02
N VAL A 102 -6.72 -1.05 -5.96
CA VAL A 102 -6.91 -2.24 -5.13
C VAL A 102 -7.54 -3.37 -5.96
N LYS A 103 -8.60 -3.08 -6.69
CA LYS A 103 -9.30 -4.04 -7.54
C LYS A 103 -8.37 -4.64 -8.59
N ASN A 104 -7.62 -3.80 -9.29
CA ASN A 104 -6.70 -4.25 -10.33
C ASN A 104 -5.58 -5.12 -9.74
N HIS A 105 -5.07 -4.76 -8.57
CA HIS A 105 -4.04 -5.53 -7.89
C HIS A 105 -4.54 -6.91 -7.46
N LEU A 106 -5.75 -7.00 -6.91
CA LEU A 106 -6.37 -8.27 -6.51
C LEU A 106 -6.59 -9.21 -7.69
N ASN A 107 -6.81 -8.65 -8.89
CA ASN A 107 -7.04 -9.41 -10.12
C ASN A 107 -5.75 -9.66 -10.92
N SER A 108 -4.60 -9.13 -10.47
CA SER A 108 -3.33 -9.28 -11.18
C SER A 108 -2.66 -10.62 -10.88
N THR A 109 -1.83 -11.07 -11.82
CA THR A 109 -0.94 -12.22 -11.64
C THR A 109 0.40 -11.74 -11.09
N TRP A 110 0.71 -12.06 -9.86
CA TRP A 110 1.91 -11.54 -9.18
C TRP A 110 3.20 -12.19 -9.62
N SER A 111 3.13 -13.42 -10.10
CA SER A 111 4.30 -14.19 -10.50
C SER A 111 3.99 -14.90 -11.81
N ASP A 112 4.20 -14.19 -12.89
CA ASP A 112 4.11 -14.75 -14.25
C ASP A 112 5.51 -15.16 -14.73
N VAL A 113 5.99 -16.27 -14.19
CA VAL A 113 7.33 -16.80 -14.54
C VAL A 113 7.39 -17.19 -16.01
N GLU A 114 6.34 -17.80 -16.54
CA GLU A 114 6.28 -18.24 -17.94
C GLU A 114 6.34 -17.05 -18.90
N GLY A 115 5.53 -16.01 -18.64
CA GLY A 115 5.58 -14.79 -19.45
C GLY A 115 6.91 -14.05 -19.38
N LYS A 116 7.55 -14.08 -18.23
CA LYS A 116 8.91 -13.51 -18.08
C LYS A 116 9.94 -14.26 -18.89
N ILE A 117 9.89 -15.59 -18.91
CA ILE A 117 10.79 -16.42 -19.71
C ILE A 117 10.55 -16.18 -21.20
N GLU A 118 9.29 -16.12 -21.65
CA GLU A 118 8.96 -15.78 -23.03
C GLU A 118 9.50 -14.42 -23.46
N SER A 119 9.36 -13.41 -22.62
CA SER A 119 9.89 -12.07 -22.91
C SER A 119 11.41 -11.99 -22.85
N GLY A 120 12.06 -12.91 -22.15
CA GLY A 120 13.48 -12.86 -21.85
C GLY A 120 13.86 -11.80 -20.79
N LYS A 121 12.87 -11.20 -20.14
CA LYS A 121 13.06 -10.14 -19.13
C LYS A 121 12.47 -10.61 -17.78
N ILE A 122 13.34 -10.99 -16.88
CA ILE A 122 12.93 -11.61 -15.62
C ILE A 122 12.52 -10.58 -14.56
N ILE A 123 13.11 -9.40 -14.58
CA ILE A 123 12.85 -8.33 -13.61
C ILE A 123 11.92 -7.25 -14.16
N GLY A 124 12.10 -6.91 -15.42
CA GLY A 124 11.43 -5.77 -16.04
C GLY A 124 10.16 -6.03 -16.77
#